data_71f0fe5d8222b9325dfd366121802816
#
_entry.id   71f0fe5d8222b9325dfd366121802816
#
_cell.length_a   1.000
_cell.length_b   1.000
_cell.length_c   1.000
_cell.angle_alpha   90.00
_cell.angle_beta   90.00
_cell.angle_gamma   90.00
#
_symmetry.space_group_name_H-M   'P 1'
#
loop_
_entity.id
_entity.type
_entity.pdbx_description
1 polymer ?
#
loop_
_entity_poly.entity_id
_entity_poly.type
_entity_poly.pdbx_seq_one_letter_code
_entity_poly.pdbx_strand_id
1 'polypeptide(L)'
;SIVLGIVEGISEWLPISSTGHMILVNELINNTEGFTASDLYLYVIQLGAILAVVTLYFHKLNPFSPKKTNVEKENTWKMWFKVIIACVPAAVIGLVLDNFMSAWENWQVVSAMLILYGVAFIVVESLHKETKIESMDDMTYKTALLIGLFQVLSIVPGTSRSGATILGAMLIGCSRSVAAEFSFFLAIPVMFGVSLLKVLKYGLAMPMQDVIVLLTGMVVAYIVSMLAIKFLMNY
;
A
#
# COMPACT_ATOMS: atom_id res chain seq x y z
N SER A 1 20.27 -0.79 1.19
CA SER A 1 19.24 -1.51 0.43
C SER A 1 18.59 -2.64 1.24
N ILE A 2 19.36 -3.63 1.79
CA ILE A 2 18.81 -4.77 2.55
C ILE A 2 17.97 -4.31 3.74
N VAL A 3 18.50 -3.40 4.57
CA VAL A 3 17.77 -2.86 5.74
C VAL A 3 16.44 -2.23 5.31
N LEU A 4 16.46 -1.40 4.26
CA LEU A 4 15.24 -0.77 3.74
C LEU A 4 14.27 -1.79 3.14
N GLY A 5 14.77 -2.87 2.52
CA GLY A 5 13.93 -3.98 2.06
C GLY A 5 13.22 -4.71 3.21
N ILE A 6 13.90 -4.86 4.35
CA ILE A 6 13.28 -5.44 5.57
C ILE A 6 12.22 -4.49 6.13
N VAL A 7 12.56 -3.20 6.24
CA VAL A 7 11.62 -2.16 6.72
C VAL A 7 10.38 -2.12 5.84
N GLU A 8 10.56 -2.04 4.51
CA GLU A 8 9.46 -2.06 3.55
C GLU A 8 8.59 -3.32 3.69
N GLY A 9 9.24 -4.50 3.69
CA GLY A 9 8.54 -5.77 3.73
C GLY A 9 7.71 -6.00 4.99
N ILE A 10 8.08 -5.41 6.12
CA ILE A 10 7.32 -5.47 7.37
C ILE A 10 6.24 -4.39 7.39
N SER A 11 6.64 -3.14 7.17
CA SER A 11 5.78 -1.98 7.45
C SER A 11 4.73 -1.69 6.38
N GLU A 12 4.87 -2.21 5.15
CA GLU A 12 3.89 -2.00 4.10
C GLU A 12 2.51 -2.61 4.41
N TRP A 13 2.50 -3.76 5.06
CA TRP A 13 1.26 -4.49 5.39
C TRP A 13 0.65 -4.07 6.71
N LEU A 14 1.43 -3.38 7.53
CA LEU A 14 0.98 -2.74 8.75
C LEU A 14 0.47 -1.31 8.43
N PRO A 15 -0.52 -0.81 9.15
CA PRO A 15 -1.06 0.53 8.90
C PRO A 15 -0.17 1.66 9.47
N ILE A 16 1.16 1.59 9.23
CA ILE A 16 2.18 2.42 9.88
C ILE A 16 3.08 3.21 8.91
N SER A 17 2.77 3.23 7.62
CA SER A 17 3.54 3.95 6.58
C SER A 17 4.97 3.42 6.36
N SER A 18 5.14 2.54 5.38
CA SER A 18 6.44 1.98 4.99
C SER A 18 7.41 3.06 4.49
N THR A 19 6.93 3.93 3.59
CA THR A 19 7.72 5.07 3.08
C THR A 19 8.19 5.96 4.23
N GLY A 20 7.29 6.28 5.18
CA GLY A 20 7.65 7.05 6.37
C GLY A 20 8.76 6.40 7.18
N HIS A 21 8.69 5.08 7.42
CA HIS A 21 9.73 4.36 8.13
C HIS A 21 11.06 4.32 7.36
N MET A 22 11.03 4.17 6.04
CA MET A 22 12.23 4.22 5.22
C MET A 22 12.90 5.60 5.25
N ILE A 23 12.12 6.70 5.24
CA ILE A 23 12.63 8.07 5.40
C ILE A 23 13.31 8.22 6.78
N LEU A 24 12.65 7.78 7.86
CA LEU A 24 13.23 7.86 9.20
C LEU A 24 14.51 7.01 9.34
N VAL A 25 14.56 5.82 8.73
CA VAL A 25 15.77 4.99 8.74
C VAL A 25 16.89 5.64 7.96
N ASN A 26 16.62 6.23 6.77
CA ASN A 26 17.61 6.96 6.00
C ASN A 26 18.16 8.15 6.80
N GLU A 27 17.32 8.89 7.52
CA GLU A 27 17.73 10.01 8.39
C GLU A 27 18.64 9.50 9.52
N LEU A 28 18.26 8.41 10.21
CA LEU A 28 19.04 7.84 11.32
C LEU A 28 20.43 7.34 10.92
N ILE A 29 20.59 6.86 9.68
CA ILE A 29 21.89 6.41 9.15
C ILE A 29 22.66 7.49 8.38
N ASN A 30 22.18 8.74 8.43
CA ASN A 30 22.73 9.88 7.68
C ASN A 30 22.84 9.62 6.16
N ASN A 31 21.87 8.92 5.57
CA ASN A 31 21.83 8.60 4.14
C ASN A 31 20.69 9.39 3.45
N THR A 32 20.72 10.69 3.56
CA THR A 32 19.64 11.57 3.06
C THR A 32 19.82 11.97 1.60
N GLU A 33 21.03 11.83 1.04
CA GLU A 33 21.35 12.20 -0.34
C GLU A 33 21.68 11.00 -1.25
N GLY A 34 21.69 9.77 -0.70
CA GLY A 34 21.99 8.55 -1.44
C GLY A 34 20.85 8.09 -2.35
N PHE A 35 21.14 7.24 -3.35
CA PHE A 35 20.13 6.66 -4.24
C PHE A 35 18.97 6.00 -3.45
N THR A 36 19.26 5.34 -2.33
CA THR A 36 18.24 4.69 -1.50
C THR A 36 17.35 5.65 -0.71
N ALA A 37 17.68 6.95 -0.70
CA ALA A 37 16.83 8.02 -0.18
C ALA A 37 15.99 8.71 -1.28
N SER A 38 16.24 8.38 -2.55
CA SER A 38 15.51 8.99 -3.67
C SER A 38 14.06 8.48 -3.73
N ASP A 39 13.18 9.33 -4.22
CA ASP A 39 11.78 8.98 -4.53
C ASP A 39 11.68 7.72 -5.38
N LEU A 40 12.54 7.61 -6.40
CA LEU A 40 12.55 6.45 -7.27
C LEU A 40 12.71 5.16 -6.45
N TYR A 41 13.73 5.11 -5.59
CA TYR A 41 13.99 3.93 -4.76
C TYR A 41 12.85 3.66 -3.79
N LEU A 42 12.40 4.68 -3.04
CA LEU A 42 11.37 4.55 -1.99
C LEU A 42 10.02 4.05 -2.53
N TYR A 43 9.67 4.41 -3.76
CA TYR A 43 8.41 3.97 -4.36
C TYR A 43 8.55 2.70 -5.22
N VAL A 44 9.67 2.47 -5.89
CA VAL A 44 9.82 1.27 -6.75
C VAL A 44 10.14 0.01 -5.94
N ILE A 45 10.80 0.12 -4.78
CA ILE A 45 11.04 -1.03 -3.88
C ILE A 45 9.71 -1.69 -3.45
N GLN A 46 8.62 -0.92 -3.35
CA GLN A 46 7.28 -1.41 -3.01
C GLN A 46 6.76 -2.47 -3.99
N LEU A 47 7.25 -2.48 -5.24
CA LEU A 47 6.90 -3.54 -6.19
C LEU A 47 7.38 -4.92 -5.72
N GLY A 48 8.49 -4.99 -4.98
CA GLY A 48 8.92 -6.22 -4.32
C GLY A 48 7.86 -6.71 -3.31
N ALA A 49 7.39 -5.80 -2.46
CA ALA A 49 6.36 -6.11 -1.47
C ALA A 49 5.04 -6.53 -2.15
N ILE A 50 4.59 -5.80 -3.19
CA ILE A 50 3.32 -6.12 -3.87
C ILE A 50 3.34 -7.47 -4.57
N LEU A 51 4.49 -7.90 -5.09
CA LEU A 51 4.65 -9.25 -5.67
C LEU A 51 4.36 -10.36 -4.64
N ALA A 52 4.58 -10.12 -3.35
CA ALA A 52 4.21 -11.07 -2.30
C ALA A 52 2.68 -11.26 -2.21
N VAL A 53 1.90 -10.17 -2.29
CA VAL A 53 0.43 -10.26 -2.35
C VAL A 53 -0.02 -11.00 -3.61
N VAL A 54 0.52 -10.64 -4.77
CA VAL A 54 0.17 -11.31 -6.03
C VAL A 54 0.47 -12.81 -5.95
N THR A 55 1.59 -13.18 -5.34
CA THR A 55 1.98 -14.59 -5.19
C THR A 55 1.07 -15.33 -4.20
N LEU A 56 0.81 -14.75 -3.02
CA LEU A 56 0.00 -15.40 -1.97
C LEU A 56 -1.46 -15.52 -2.36
N TYR A 57 -2.01 -14.51 -3.02
CA TYR A 57 -3.41 -14.45 -3.41
C TYR A 57 -3.63 -14.73 -4.89
N PHE A 58 -2.64 -15.33 -5.59
CA PHE A 58 -2.69 -15.54 -7.04
C PHE A 58 -3.99 -16.18 -7.51
N HIS A 59 -4.43 -17.26 -6.85
CA HIS A 59 -5.67 -17.94 -7.22
C HIS A 59 -6.90 -17.02 -7.04
N LYS A 60 -6.95 -16.24 -5.96
CA LYS A 60 -8.04 -15.32 -5.65
C LYS A 60 -8.08 -14.15 -6.64
N LEU A 61 -6.90 -13.64 -7.04
CA LEU A 61 -6.75 -12.51 -7.94
C LEU A 61 -6.92 -12.87 -9.44
N ASN A 62 -6.66 -14.13 -9.83
CA ASN A 62 -6.67 -14.55 -11.23
C ASN A 62 -8.08 -14.92 -11.72
N PRO A 63 -8.76 -14.08 -12.56
CA PRO A 63 -10.07 -14.39 -13.09
C PRO A 63 -10.05 -15.44 -14.21
N PHE A 64 -8.87 -15.75 -14.77
CA PHE A 64 -8.71 -16.70 -15.87
C PHE A 64 -8.36 -18.12 -15.40
N SER A 65 -8.29 -18.35 -14.08
CA SER A 65 -7.93 -19.66 -13.54
C SER A 65 -8.87 -20.75 -14.05
N PRO A 66 -8.36 -21.84 -14.66
CA PRO A 66 -9.17 -22.95 -15.11
C PRO A 66 -9.81 -23.75 -13.96
N LYS A 67 -9.29 -23.57 -12.73
CA LYS A 67 -9.82 -24.21 -11.52
C LYS A 67 -11.03 -23.51 -10.93
N LYS A 68 -11.36 -22.29 -11.41
CA LYS A 68 -12.50 -21.51 -10.94
C LYS A 68 -13.77 -21.84 -11.74
N THR A 69 -14.89 -21.91 -11.04
CA THR A 69 -16.23 -21.92 -11.64
C THR A 69 -16.52 -20.58 -12.32
N ASN A 70 -17.55 -20.52 -13.15
CA ASN A 70 -17.97 -19.27 -13.80
C ASN A 70 -18.40 -18.21 -12.79
N VAL A 71 -19.05 -18.61 -11.69
CA VAL A 71 -19.44 -17.71 -10.60
C VAL A 71 -18.23 -17.12 -9.89
N GLU A 72 -17.23 -17.93 -9.58
CA GLU A 72 -15.99 -17.46 -8.95
C GLU A 72 -15.19 -16.52 -9.85
N LYS A 73 -15.18 -16.76 -11.17
CA LYS A 73 -14.57 -15.84 -12.14
C LYS A 73 -15.30 -14.49 -12.16
N GLU A 74 -16.63 -14.51 -12.19
CA GLU A 74 -17.44 -13.30 -12.15
C GLU A 74 -17.21 -12.51 -10.84
N ASN A 75 -17.17 -13.18 -9.68
CA ASN A 75 -16.86 -12.54 -8.40
C ASN A 75 -15.45 -11.94 -8.39
N THR A 76 -14.46 -12.62 -9.01
CA THR A 76 -13.12 -12.06 -9.16
C THR A 76 -13.11 -10.79 -10.02
N TRP A 77 -13.88 -10.74 -11.11
CA TRP A 77 -14.03 -9.53 -11.90
C TRP A 77 -14.73 -8.41 -11.14
N LYS A 78 -15.82 -8.72 -10.42
CA LYS A 78 -16.51 -7.74 -9.55
C LYS A 78 -15.55 -7.16 -8.51
N MET A 79 -14.70 -7.99 -7.90
CA MET A 79 -13.66 -7.55 -6.97
C MET A 79 -12.68 -6.57 -7.66
N TRP A 80 -12.18 -6.90 -8.85
CA TRP A 80 -11.28 -6.00 -9.58
C TRP A 80 -11.95 -4.68 -9.97
N PHE A 81 -13.22 -4.69 -10.36
CA PHE A 81 -13.97 -3.44 -10.62
C PHE A 81 -14.13 -2.59 -9.35
N LYS A 82 -14.36 -3.20 -8.18
CA LYS A 82 -14.36 -2.50 -6.89
C LYS A 82 -13.00 -1.86 -6.61
N VAL A 83 -11.91 -2.58 -6.86
CA VAL A 83 -10.53 -2.07 -6.69
C VAL A 83 -10.27 -0.90 -7.64
N ILE A 84 -10.62 -1.00 -8.91
CA ILE A 84 -10.44 0.10 -9.88
C ILE A 84 -11.22 1.34 -9.46
N ILE A 85 -12.48 1.19 -9.05
CA ILE A 85 -13.31 2.31 -8.57
C ILE A 85 -12.67 2.98 -7.36
N ALA A 86 -12.11 2.20 -6.44
CA ALA A 86 -11.43 2.74 -5.26
C ALA A 86 -10.09 3.43 -5.59
N CYS A 87 -9.46 3.11 -6.73
CA CYS A 87 -8.26 3.82 -7.17
C CYS A 87 -8.55 5.24 -7.69
N VAL A 88 -9.75 5.48 -8.28
CA VAL A 88 -10.05 6.72 -9.02
C VAL A 88 -9.86 7.99 -8.17
N PRO A 89 -10.42 8.11 -6.94
CA PRO A 89 -10.29 9.34 -6.18
C PRO A 89 -8.84 9.74 -5.91
N ALA A 90 -8.02 8.80 -5.44
CA ALA A 90 -6.62 9.04 -5.13
C ALA A 90 -5.78 9.28 -6.39
N ALA A 91 -6.09 8.62 -7.51
CA ALA A 91 -5.40 8.85 -8.79
C ALA A 91 -5.66 10.26 -9.31
N VAL A 92 -6.92 10.71 -9.33
CA VAL A 92 -7.29 12.05 -9.82
C VAL A 92 -6.69 13.15 -8.93
N ILE A 93 -6.87 13.05 -7.61
CA ILE A 93 -6.40 14.07 -6.68
C ILE A 93 -4.88 14.01 -6.54
N GLY A 94 -4.28 12.81 -6.54
CA GLY A 94 -2.84 12.61 -6.43
C GLY A 94 -2.09 13.24 -7.61
N LEU A 95 -2.55 13.05 -8.85
CA LEU A 95 -1.92 13.67 -10.02
C LEU A 95 -1.95 15.20 -9.97
N VAL A 96 -2.98 15.79 -9.38
CA VAL A 96 -3.08 17.27 -9.23
C VAL A 96 -2.19 17.79 -8.11
N LEU A 97 -2.08 17.03 -7.00
CA LEU A 97 -1.40 17.48 -5.78
C LEU A 97 0.03 16.96 -5.63
N ASP A 98 0.53 16.06 -6.50
CA ASP A 98 1.85 15.42 -6.37
C ASP A 98 2.98 16.43 -6.13
N ASN A 99 3.07 17.47 -6.97
CA ASN A 99 4.11 18.50 -6.84
C ASN A 99 3.96 19.36 -5.57
N PHE A 100 2.74 19.53 -5.07
CA PHE A 100 2.51 20.31 -3.84
C PHE A 100 2.87 19.47 -2.61
N MET A 101 2.51 18.20 -2.60
CA MET A 101 2.74 17.31 -1.46
C MET A 101 4.20 16.88 -1.33
N SER A 102 4.96 16.75 -2.43
CA SER A 102 6.39 16.42 -2.36
C SER A 102 7.21 17.46 -1.59
N ALA A 103 6.79 18.72 -1.56
CA ALA A 103 7.42 19.76 -0.75
C ALA A 103 7.25 19.56 0.77
N TRP A 104 6.30 18.72 1.18
CA TRP A 104 6.01 18.39 2.58
C TRP A 104 6.63 17.05 3.01
N GLU A 105 7.35 16.37 2.12
CA GLU A 105 7.98 15.08 2.39
C GLU A 105 9.26 15.27 3.23
N ASN A 106 9.08 15.42 4.54
CA ASN A 106 10.13 15.56 5.52
C ASN A 106 9.80 14.77 6.80
N TRP A 107 10.83 14.48 7.61
CA TRP A 107 10.70 13.62 8.79
C TRP A 107 9.73 14.20 9.84
N GLN A 108 9.58 15.52 9.94
CA GLN A 108 8.69 16.16 10.90
C GLN A 108 7.22 15.91 10.56
N VAL A 109 6.84 16.12 9.29
CA VAL A 109 5.48 15.82 8.80
C VAL A 109 5.19 14.34 8.90
N VAL A 110 6.13 13.49 8.48
CA VAL A 110 6.01 12.03 8.58
C VAL A 110 5.75 11.60 10.02
N SER A 111 6.56 12.08 10.98
CA SER A 111 6.41 11.73 12.40
C SER A 111 5.08 12.19 12.98
N ALA A 112 4.63 13.41 12.62
CA ALA A 112 3.34 13.94 13.07
C ALA A 112 2.17 13.08 12.53
N MET A 113 2.24 12.67 11.26
CA MET A 113 1.21 11.82 10.66
C MET A 113 1.20 10.40 11.23
N LEU A 114 2.36 9.82 11.54
CA LEU A 114 2.45 8.53 12.22
C LEU A 114 1.76 8.56 13.59
N ILE A 115 2.00 9.62 14.38
CA ILE A 115 1.35 9.81 15.69
C ILE A 115 -0.16 9.97 15.51
N LEU A 116 -0.59 10.83 14.58
CA LEU A 116 -2.01 11.09 14.31
C LEU A 116 -2.76 9.82 13.94
N TYR A 117 -2.20 9.02 13.01
CA TYR A 117 -2.82 7.77 12.58
C TYR A 117 -2.78 6.70 13.67
N GLY A 118 -1.70 6.62 14.46
CA GLY A 118 -1.65 5.74 15.64
C GLY A 118 -2.79 6.03 16.62
N VAL A 119 -3.03 7.30 16.94
CA VAL A 119 -4.16 7.72 17.78
C VAL A 119 -5.50 7.39 17.09
N ALA A 120 -5.63 7.67 15.80
CA ALA A 120 -6.85 7.38 15.05
C ALA A 120 -7.20 5.88 15.09
N PHE A 121 -6.21 4.98 14.96
CA PHE A 121 -6.43 3.55 15.08
C PHE A 121 -6.94 3.15 16.47
N ILE A 122 -6.32 3.68 17.54
CA ILE A 122 -6.77 3.41 18.92
C ILE A 122 -8.22 3.86 19.10
N VAL A 123 -8.58 5.05 18.61
CA VAL A 123 -9.93 5.58 18.70
C VAL A 123 -10.92 4.72 17.92
N VAL A 124 -10.63 4.39 16.65
CA VAL A 124 -11.53 3.59 15.81
C VAL A 124 -11.74 2.19 16.41
N GLU A 125 -10.66 1.59 16.91
CA GLU A 125 -10.71 0.29 17.56
C GLU A 125 -11.57 0.32 18.84
N SER A 126 -11.48 1.40 19.62
CA SER A 126 -12.26 1.56 20.85
C SER A 126 -13.76 1.81 20.60
N LEU A 127 -14.14 2.26 19.40
CA LEU A 127 -15.55 2.53 19.06
C LEU A 127 -16.42 1.27 18.93
N HIS A 128 -15.81 0.08 18.88
CA HIS A 128 -16.50 -1.24 18.81
C HIS A 128 -17.71 -1.24 17.85
N LYS A 129 -17.51 -0.73 16.62
CA LYS A 129 -18.59 -0.69 15.63
C LYS A 129 -19.01 -2.08 15.21
N GLU A 130 -20.34 -2.27 15.07
CA GLU A 130 -20.89 -3.47 14.49
C GLU A 130 -20.34 -3.72 13.09
N THR A 131 -19.84 -4.91 12.86
CA THR A 131 -19.39 -5.38 11.56
C THR A 131 -20.61 -5.71 10.70
N LYS A 132 -20.71 -5.08 9.52
CA LYS A 132 -21.80 -5.28 8.55
C LYS A 132 -21.33 -5.96 7.27
N ILE A 133 -20.03 -5.93 7.00
CA ILE A 133 -19.40 -6.45 5.78
C ILE A 133 -18.32 -7.44 6.22
N GLU A 134 -18.65 -8.73 6.13
CA GLU A 134 -17.79 -9.82 6.62
C GLU A 134 -17.07 -10.56 5.50
N SER A 135 -17.47 -10.31 4.24
CA SER A 135 -16.83 -10.88 3.06
C SER A 135 -16.62 -9.84 1.96
N MET A 136 -15.72 -10.14 1.02
CA MET A 136 -15.49 -9.30 -0.16
C MET A 136 -16.71 -9.25 -1.08
N ASP A 137 -17.56 -10.27 -1.05
CA ASP A 137 -18.77 -10.34 -1.87
C ASP A 137 -19.86 -9.38 -1.32
N ASP A 138 -19.92 -9.18 0.01
CA ASP A 138 -20.85 -8.25 0.66
C ASP A 138 -20.50 -6.77 0.40
N MET A 139 -19.25 -6.49 0.04
CA MET A 139 -18.80 -5.14 -0.25
C MET A 139 -19.48 -4.60 -1.51
N THR A 140 -20.11 -3.43 -1.40
CA THR A 140 -20.73 -2.74 -2.54
C THR A 140 -19.72 -1.86 -3.30
N TYR A 141 -20.03 -1.47 -4.52
CA TYR A 141 -19.24 -0.48 -5.28
C TYR A 141 -19.18 0.89 -4.57
N LYS A 142 -20.28 1.27 -3.88
CA LYS A 142 -20.32 2.48 -3.05
C LYS A 142 -19.34 2.38 -1.89
N THR A 143 -19.28 1.24 -1.22
CA THR A 143 -18.30 0.98 -0.15
C THR A 143 -16.87 1.10 -0.67
N ALA A 144 -16.57 0.49 -1.82
CA ALA A 144 -15.26 0.56 -2.45
C ALA A 144 -14.87 2.01 -2.80
N LEU A 145 -15.79 2.80 -3.37
CA LEU A 145 -15.57 4.22 -3.65
C LEU A 145 -15.28 5.02 -2.38
N LEU A 146 -16.03 4.79 -1.31
CA LEU A 146 -15.81 5.47 -0.02
C LEU A 146 -14.44 5.12 0.56
N ILE A 147 -14.00 3.85 0.48
CA ILE A 147 -12.64 3.46 0.87
C ILE A 147 -11.60 4.19 0.00
N GLY A 148 -11.87 4.33 -1.30
CA GLY A 148 -11.03 5.11 -2.21
C GLY A 148 -10.94 6.60 -1.85
N LEU A 149 -12.00 7.19 -1.31
CA LEU A 149 -11.95 8.56 -0.78
C LEU A 149 -11.08 8.65 0.48
N PHE A 150 -11.14 7.67 1.37
CA PHE A 150 -10.18 7.61 2.49
C PHE A 150 -8.73 7.44 2.01
N GLN A 151 -8.51 6.72 0.90
CA GLN A 151 -7.18 6.60 0.31
C GLN A 151 -6.57 7.95 -0.10
N VAL A 152 -7.38 8.95 -0.45
CA VAL A 152 -6.90 10.31 -0.77
C VAL A 152 -6.04 10.90 0.34
N LEU A 153 -6.34 10.56 1.60
CA LEU A 153 -5.56 11.02 2.76
C LEU A 153 -4.10 10.56 2.69
N SER A 154 -3.81 9.45 1.99
CA SER A 154 -2.45 8.94 1.83
C SER A 154 -1.55 9.77 0.90
N ILE A 155 -2.09 10.78 0.24
CA ILE A 155 -1.31 11.77 -0.52
C ILE A 155 -0.45 12.63 0.42
N VAL A 156 -0.89 12.81 1.68
CA VAL A 156 -0.09 13.51 2.69
C VAL A 156 1.07 12.63 3.12
N PRO A 157 2.34 13.11 3.02
CA PRO A 157 3.53 12.34 3.39
C PRO A 157 3.45 11.79 4.83
N GLY A 158 3.85 10.55 5.01
CA GLY A 158 3.76 9.87 6.33
C GLY A 158 2.39 9.25 6.63
N THR A 159 1.34 9.63 5.91
CA THR A 159 0.07 8.93 6.00
C THR A 159 0.20 7.56 5.35
N SER A 160 -0.03 6.52 6.12
CA SER A 160 -0.06 5.16 5.60
C SER A 160 -1.24 4.97 4.64
N ARG A 161 -0.96 4.54 3.39
CA ARG A 161 -2.02 4.18 2.44
C ARG A 161 -2.88 3.04 2.99
N SER A 162 -2.25 1.96 3.47
CA SER A 162 -2.96 0.86 4.13
C SER A 162 -3.70 1.35 5.38
N GLY A 163 -3.07 2.24 6.16
CA GLY A 163 -3.70 2.86 7.32
C GLY A 163 -4.99 3.60 6.97
N ALA A 164 -4.95 4.49 5.99
CA ALA A 164 -6.11 5.27 5.57
C ALA A 164 -7.25 4.38 5.04
N THR A 165 -6.92 3.38 4.21
CA THR A 165 -7.92 2.47 3.62
C THR A 165 -8.51 1.50 4.62
N ILE A 166 -7.71 0.94 5.53
CA ILE A 166 -8.18 0.03 6.58
C ILE A 166 -9.07 0.79 7.58
N LEU A 167 -8.61 1.95 8.09
CA LEU A 167 -9.42 2.80 8.96
C LEU A 167 -10.75 3.18 8.31
N GLY A 168 -10.71 3.65 7.06
CA GLY A 168 -11.91 3.99 6.30
C GLY A 168 -12.86 2.82 6.15
N ALA A 169 -12.35 1.64 5.80
CA ALA A 169 -13.15 0.41 5.66
C ALA A 169 -13.80 0.01 7.00
N MET A 170 -13.06 0.04 8.10
CA MET A 170 -13.59 -0.27 9.44
C MET A 170 -14.65 0.74 9.88
N LEU A 171 -14.45 2.02 9.62
CA LEU A 171 -15.45 3.07 9.91
C LEU A 171 -16.75 2.88 9.13
N ILE A 172 -16.67 2.33 7.92
CA ILE A 172 -17.84 2.01 7.07
C ILE A 172 -18.56 0.74 7.54
N GLY A 173 -17.89 -0.11 8.35
CA GLY A 173 -18.44 -1.34 8.89
C GLY A 173 -17.90 -2.63 8.26
N CYS A 174 -16.75 -2.58 7.58
CA CYS A 174 -16.02 -3.79 7.18
C CYS A 174 -15.36 -4.45 8.39
N SER A 175 -15.29 -5.79 8.36
CA SER A 175 -14.47 -6.54 9.31
C SER A 175 -12.98 -6.22 9.11
N ARG A 176 -12.14 -6.43 10.14
CA ARG A 176 -10.69 -6.21 10.05
C ARG A 176 -10.07 -7.00 8.91
N SER A 177 -10.45 -8.26 8.73
CA SER A 177 -9.94 -9.12 7.67
C SER A 177 -10.32 -8.62 6.28
N VAL A 178 -11.59 -8.22 6.06
CA VAL A 178 -12.04 -7.64 4.78
C VAL A 178 -11.36 -6.31 4.50
N ALA A 179 -11.22 -5.44 5.51
CA ALA A 179 -10.54 -4.17 5.39
C ALA A 179 -9.07 -4.34 4.99
N ALA A 180 -8.34 -5.25 5.65
CA ALA A 180 -6.94 -5.55 5.33
C ALA A 180 -6.81 -6.17 3.95
N GLU A 181 -7.60 -7.18 3.63
CA GLU A 181 -7.54 -7.87 2.34
C GLU A 181 -7.85 -6.94 1.17
N PHE A 182 -8.91 -6.11 1.28
CA PHE A 182 -9.24 -5.13 0.25
C PHE A 182 -8.13 -4.10 0.08
N SER A 183 -7.55 -3.62 1.19
CA SER A 183 -6.39 -2.72 1.17
C SER A 183 -5.20 -3.34 0.43
N PHE A 184 -4.91 -4.64 0.64
CA PHE A 184 -3.83 -5.34 -0.06
C PHE A 184 -4.08 -5.43 -1.57
N PHE A 185 -5.31 -5.73 -1.99
CA PHE A 185 -5.66 -5.78 -3.41
C PHE A 185 -5.64 -4.41 -4.06
N LEU A 186 -6.09 -3.39 -3.35
CA LEU A 186 -6.04 -1.99 -3.78
C LEU A 186 -4.59 -1.49 -3.95
N ALA A 187 -3.64 -2.03 -3.17
CA ALA A 187 -2.22 -1.74 -3.29
C ALA A 187 -1.65 -2.08 -4.68
N ILE A 188 -2.13 -3.18 -5.29
CA ILE A 188 -1.56 -3.69 -6.54
C ILE A 188 -1.55 -2.62 -7.65
N PRO A 189 -2.71 -2.09 -8.10
CA PRO A 189 -2.72 -1.08 -9.16
C PRO A 189 -2.12 0.26 -8.71
N VAL A 190 -2.30 0.65 -7.45
CA VAL A 190 -1.80 1.93 -6.93
C VAL A 190 -0.27 1.96 -6.93
N MET A 191 0.39 0.96 -6.33
CA MET A 191 1.85 0.90 -6.27
C MET A 191 2.46 0.72 -7.64
N PHE A 192 1.86 -0.12 -8.48
CA PHE A 192 2.31 -0.27 -9.86
C PHE A 192 2.24 1.06 -10.61
N GLY A 193 1.12 1.79 -10.49
CA GLY A 193 0.94 3.09 -11.13
C GLY A 193 1.92 4.15 -10.64
N VAL A 194 2.11 4.28 -9.32
CA VAL A 194 3.06 5.24 -8.73
C VAL A 194 4.49 4.90 -9.11
N SER A 195 4.90 3.63 -9.01
CA SER A 195 6.25 3.19 -9.40
C SER A 195 6.52 3.46 -10.88
N LEU A 196 5.54 3.18 -11.75
CA LEU A 196 5.67 3.48 -13.18
C LEU A 196 5.87 4.97 -13.43
N LEU A 197 5.07 5.83 -12.77
CA LEU A 197 5.23 7.29 -12.88
C LEU A 197 6.61 7.76 -12.40
N LYS A 198 7.12 7.24 -11.28
CA LYS A 198 8.46 7.61 -10.77
C LYS A 198 9.58 7.14 -11.72
N VAL A 199 9.47 5.93 -12.29
CA VAL A 199 10.42 5.44 -13.32
C VAL A 199 10.38 6.32 -14.56
N LEU A 200 9.20 6.70 -15.05
CA LEU A 200 9.07 7.58 -16.22
C LEU A 200 9.63 8.99 -15.97
N LYS A 201 9.44 9.54 -14.76
CA LYS A 201 10.00 10.85 -14.37
C LYS A 201 11.52 10.80 -14.21
N TYR A 202 12.08 9.73 -13.66
CA TYR A 202 13.53 9.57 -13.49
C TYR A 202 14.26 9.34 -14.82
N GLY A 203 13.61 8.64 -15.75
CA GLY A 203 14.17 8.22 -17.02
C GLY A 203 14.69 6.78 -17.00
N LEU A 204 14.83 6.19 -18.19
CA LEU A 204 15.19 4.77 -18.35
C LEU A 204 16.71 4.51 -18.23
N ALA A 205 17.54 5.56 -18.24
CA ALA A 205 19.01 5.46 -18.19
C ALA A 205 19.50 5.45 -16.73
N MET A 206 19.28 4.33 -16.04
CA MET A 206 19.72 4.14 -14.66
C MET A 206 21.12 3.50 -14.63
N PRO A 207 22.06 3.98 -13.79
CA PRO A 207 23.34 3.30 -13.57
C PRO A 207 23.14 1.86 -13.12
N MET A 208 23.96 0.93 -13.61
CA MET A 208 23.85 -0.50 -13.28
C MET A 208 23.94 -0.76 -11.77
N GLN A 209 24.75 0.05 -11.06
CA GLN A 209 24.87 -0.03 -9.60
C GLN A 209 23.54 0.25 -8.91
N ASP A 210 22.80 1.27 -9.34
CA ASP A 210 21.49 1.64 -8.77
C ASP A 210 20.43 0.57 -9.07
N VAL A 211 20.48 -0.01 -10.26
CA VAL A 211 19.62 -1.16 -10.62
C VAL A 211 19.86 -2.35 -9.68
N ILE A 212 21.12 -2.70 -9.41
CA ILE A 212 21.47 -3.80 -8.50
C ILE A 212 20.97 -3.50 -7.07
N VAL A 213 21.19 -2.26 -6.61
CA VAL A 213 20.73 -1.81 -5.28
C VAL A 213 19.23 -1.89 -5.17
N LEU A 214 18.49 -1.45 -6.18
CA LEU A 214 17.02 -1.49 -6.23
C LEU A 214 16.49 -2.93 -6.24
N LEU A 215 17.01 -3.77 -7.14
CA LEU A 215 16.60 -5.17 -7.23
C LEU A 215 16.89 -5.94 -5.94
N THR A 216 18.02 -5.68 -5.30
CA THR A 216 18.35 -6.28 -3.99
C THR A 216 17.30 -5.90 -2.94
N GLY A 217 16.93 -4.62 -2.86
CA GLY A 217 15.87 -4.15 -1.95
C GLY A 217 14.53 -4.81 -2.26
N MET A 218 14.13 -4.89 -3.53
CA MET A 218 12.88 -5.51 -3.96
C MET A 218 12.81 -7.01 -3.60
N VAL A 219 13.90 -7.76 -3.80
CA VAL A 219 13.95 -9.19 -3.44
C VAL A 219 13.81 -9.38 -1.93
N VAL A 220 14.50 -8.56 -1.14
CA VAL A 220 14.40 -8.61 0.33
C VAL A 220 12.98 -8.22 0.77
N ALA A 221 12.42 -7.14 0.22
CA ALA A 221 11.05 -6.70 0.49
C ALA A 221 10.03 -7.80 0.15
N TYR A 222 10.20 -8.49 -0.98
CA TYR A 222 9.35 -9.63 -1.36
C TYR A 222 9.39 -10.76 -0.32
N ILE A 223 10.59 -11.22 0.05
CA ILE A 223 10.75 -12.33 0.99
C ILE A 223 10.16 -11.97 2.36
N VAL A 224 10.47 -10.78 2.85
CA VAL A 224 9.99 -10.32 4.18
C VAL A 224 8.47 -10.11 4.14
N SER A 225 7.92 -9.54 3.06
CA SER A 225 6.47 -9.38 2.88
C SER A 225 5.73 -10.72 2.86
N MET A 226 6.30 -11.76 2.22
CA MET A 226 5.71 -13.10 2.24
C MET A 226 5.55 -13.64 3.66
N LEU A 227 6.52 -13.39 4.53
CA LEU A 227 6.49 -13.80 5.93
C LEU A 227 5.52 -12.94 6.74
N ALA A 228 5.57 -11.61 6.56
CA ALA A 228 4.73 -10.66 7.27
C ALA A 228 3.24 -10.87 6.97
N ILE A 229 2.86 -11.01 5.70
CA ILE A 229 1.46 -11.22 5.31
C ILE A 229 0.94 -12.54 5.87
N LYS A 230 1.72 -13.63 5.76
CA LYS A 230 1.33 -14.93 6.33
C LYS A 230 1.12 -14.85 7.83
N PHE A 231 2.00 -14.13 8.54
CA PHE A 231 1.85 -13.91 9.98
C PHE A 231 0.59 -13.12 10.30
N LEU A 232 0.36 -11.99 9.63
CA LEU A 232 -0.79 -11.10 9.87
C LEU A 232 -2.14 -11.76 9.55
N MET A 233 -2.20 -12.58 8.50
CA MET A 233 -3.46 -13.21 8.08
C MET A 233 -3.78 -14.52 8.84
N ASN A 234 -2.80 -15.08 9.56
CA ASN A 234 -3.00 -16.26 10.42
C ASN A 234 -3.28 -15.90 11.88
N TYR A 235 -3.24 -14.62 12.24
CA TYR A 235 -3.48 -14.09 13.58
C TYR A 235 -4.88 -13.49 13.65
#